data_05333fe66483aaee59f37229338de414
#
_entry.id   05333fe66483aaee59f37229338de414
#
_cell.length_a   1.000
_cell.length_b   1.000
_cell.length_c   1.000
_cell.angle_alpha   90.00
_cell.angle_beta   90.00
_cell.angle_gamma   90.00
#
_symmetry.space_group_name_H-M   'P 1'
#
loop_
_entity.id
_entity.type
_entity.pdbx_description
1 polymer ?
#
loop_
_entity_poly.entity_id
_entity_poly.type
_entity_poly.pdbx_seq_one_letter_code
_entity_poly.pdbx_strand_id
1 'polypeptide(L)'
;YVKNVLSTQAREDDDPIDEYHATEDTVARKLREMLISVQIEKKYSKAEILQGYLNIAQFGRNNLCGVEMAAKRYFNVSASELNVTQAATIAAITKNPQNFDPSVEANQKEAEHQRNIVLQLMHDQGYITSEKEFKDAINTPLKDTLNLQDVSSGCQSAIENTGFFCSYVVNQILKNKAFGKD
;
A
#
# COMPACT_ATOMS: atom_id res chain seq x y z
N TYR A 1 4.85 -7.36 6.14
CA TYR A 1 5.48 -7.66 4.85
C TYR A 1 5.27 -9.12 4.45
N VAL A 2 5.77 -10.10 5.25
CA VAL A 2 5.70 -11.55 4.92
C VAL A 2 4.28 -12.00 4.59
N LYS A 3 3.29 -11.66 5.44
CA LYS A 3 1.88 -11.99 5.17
C LYS A 3 1.42 -11.45 3.81
N ASN A 4 1.73 -10.19 3.51
CA ASN A 4 1.30 -9.57 2.25
C ASN A 4 1.94 -10.25 1.04
N VAL A 5 3.24 -10.59 1.12
CA VAL A 5 3.94 -11.33 0.05
C VAL A 5 3.29 -12.68 -0.19
N LEU A 6 3.10 -13.49 0.87
CA LEU A 6 2.51 -14.83 0.74
C LEU A 6 1.07 -14.79 0.21
N SER A 7 0.27 -13.85 0.69
CA SER A 7 -1.10 -13.68 0.20
C SER A 7 -1.16 -13.19 -1.25
N THR A 8 -0.26 -12.30 -1.66
CA THR A 8 -0.18 -11.83 -3.05
C THR A 8 0.24 -12.97 -3.97
N GLN A 9 1.27 -13.72 -3.59
CA GLN A 9 1.77 -14.85 -4.39
C GLN A 9 0.69 -15.93 -4.55
N ALA A 10 -0.01 -16.30 -3.48
CA ALA A 10 -1.08 -17.29 -3.55
C ALA A 10 -2.22 -16.87 -4.49
N ARG A 11 -2.55 -15.56 -4.53
CA ARG A 11 -3.53 -15.03 -5.49
C ARG A 11 -3.03 -15.03 -6.93
N GLU A 12 -1.75 -14.73 -7.14
CA GLU A 12 -1.14 -14.78 -8.47
C GLU A 12 -1.05 -16.20 -9.02
N ASP A 13 -0.85 -17.18 -8.13
CA ASP A 13 -0.82 -18.60 -8.46
C ASP A 13 -2.22 -19.24 -8.57
N ASP A 14 -3.28 -18.47 -8.24
CA ASP A 14 -4.69 -18.91 -8.20
C ASP A 14 -4.87 -20.15 -7.32
N ASP A 15 -4.13 -20.20 -6.20
CA ASP A 15 -4.18 -21.29 -5.23
C ASP A 15 -4.98 -20.89 -3.96
N PRO A 16 -6.25 -21.32 -3.87
CA PRO A 16 -7.10 -20.97 -2.74
C PRO A 16 -6.66 -21.62 -1.43
N ILE A 17 -5.90 -22.70 -1.47
CA ILE A 17 -5.39 -23.39 -0.27
C ILE A 17 -4.24 -22.57 0.30
N ASP A 18 -3.32 -22.13 -0.55
CA ASP A 18 -2.19 -21.30 -0.12
C ASP A 18 -2.68 -19.90 0.33
N GLU A 19 -3.69 -19.31 -0.32
CA GLU A 19 -4.32 -18.07 0.15
C GLU A 19 -4.96 -18.24 1.52
N TYR A 20 -5.65 -19.35 1.77
CA TYR A 20 -6.20 -19.69 3.08
C TYR A 20 -5.09 -19.80 4.12
N HIS A 21 -4.04 -20.57 3.85
CA HIS A 21 -2.89 -20.72 4.76
C HIS A 21 -2.10 -19.44 5.01
N ALA A 22 -2.07 -18.51 4.04
CA ALA A 22 -1.45 -17.19 4.18
C ALA A 22 -2.29 -16.24 5.04
N THR A 23 -3.60 -16.47 5.18
CA THR A 23 -4.54 -15.56 5.84
C THR A 23 -5.21 -16.12 7.09
N GLU A 24 -5.17 -17.44 7.32
CA GLU A 24 -5.78 -18.09 8.50
C GLU A 24 -5.30 -17.47 9.83
N ASP A 25 -6.19 -17.38 10.82
CA ASP A 25 -5.84 -16.81 12.12
C ASP A 25 -5.37 -17.92 13.09
N THR A 26 -4.14 -18.40 12.87
CA THR A 26 -3.52 -19.47 13.64
C THR A 26 -2.16 -19.08 14.21
N VAL A 27 -1.80 -19.66 15.36
CA VAL A 27 -0.47 -19.51 15.96
C VAL A 27 0.61 -20.11 15.04
N ALA A 28 0.31 -21.21 14.36
CA ALA A 28 1.25 -21.85 13.41
C ALA A 28 1.62 -20.93 12.26
N ARG A 29 0.64 -20.20 11.68
CA ARG A 29 0.92 -19.19 10.67
C ARG A 29 1.83 -18.08 11.23
N LYS A 30 1.56 -17.57 12.42
CA LYS A 30 2.37 -16.52 13.04
C LYS A 30 3.80 -16.97 13.30
N LEU A 31 4.01 -18.20 13.75
CA LEU A 31 5.37 -18.75 13.92
C LEU A 31 6.10 -18.87 12.58
N ARG A 32 5.41 -19.31 11.52
CA ARG A 32 5.98 -19.37 10.17
C ARG A 32 6.38 -17.98 9.66
N GLU A 33 5.50 -16.98 9.80
CA GLU A 33 5.81 -15.58 9.45
C GLU A 33 7.04 -15.05 10.19
N MET A 34 7.16 -15.35 11.49
CA MET A 34 8.32 -14.94 12.30
C MET A 34 9.64 -15.57 11.80
N LEU A 35 9.62 -16.87 11.50
CA LEU A 35 10.81 -17.57 10.96
C LEU A 35 11.22 -17.00 9.60
N ILE A 36 10.27 -16.75 8.71
CA ILE A 36 10.53 -16.13 7.40
C ILE A 36 11.05 -14.69 7.59
N SER A 37 10.48 -13.91 8.52
CA SER A 37 10.93 -12.55 8.80
C SER A 37 12.41 -12.50 9.20
N VAL A 38 12.85 -13.42 10.07
CA VAL A 38 14.26 -13.54 10.47
C VAL A 38 15.16 -13.86 9.27
N GLN A 39 14.71 -14.70 8.34
CA GLN A 39 15.49 -15.01 7.13
C GLN A 39 15.57 -13.81 6.17
N ILE A 40 14.47 -13.07 6.04
CA ILE A 40 14.42 -11.85 5.22
C ILE A 40 15.39 -10.80 5.79
N GLU A 41 15.36 -10.54 7.10
CA GLU A 41 16.27 -9.58 7.74
C GLU A 41 17.75 -9.94 7.62
N LYS A 42 18.09 -11.24 7.47
CA LYS A 42 19.47 -11.67 7.19
C LYS A 42 19.90 -11.41 5.76
N LYS A 43 18.96 -11.37 4.83
CA LYS A 43 19.23 -11.30 3.38
C LYS A 43 19.09 -9.88 2.82
N TYR A 44 18.18 -9.09 3.37
CA TYR A 44 17.82 -7.77 2.87
C TYR A 44 18.00 -6.71 3.95
N SER A 45 18.39 -5.52 3.55
CA SER A 45 18.43 -4.34 4.43
C SER A 45 17.01 -3.89 4.81
N LYS A 46 16.88 -3.14 5.90
CA LYS A 46 15.60 -2.56 6.31
C LYS A 46 14.98 -1.66 5.23
N ALA A 47 15.82 -0.94 4.48
CA ALA A 47 15.37 -0.09 3.37
C ALA A 47 14.76 -0.91 2.24
N GLU A 48 15.39 -2.02 1.84
CA GLU A 48 14.85 -2.93 0.82
C GLU A 48 13.54 -3.58 1.27
N ILE A 49 13.47 -4.01 2.53
CA ILE A 49 12.24 -4.58 3.10
C ILE A 49 11.10 -3.54 3.11
N LEU A 50 11.40 -2.30 3.51
CA LEU A 50 10.43 -1.21 3.52
C LEU A 50 9.97 -0.86 2.10
N GLN A 51 10.90 -0.77 1.14
CA GLN A 51 10.57 -0.54 -0.27
C GLN A 51 9.66 -1.64 -0.82
N GLY A 52 10.02 -2.90 -0.56
CA GLY A 52 9.18 -4.05 -0.95
C GLY A 52 7.78 -3.97 -0.33
N TYR A 53 7.67 -3.61 0.96
CA TYR A 53 6.39 -3.44 1.62
C TYR A 53 5.56 -2.32 0.99
N LEU A 54 6.16 -1.14 0.78
CA LEU A 54 5.46 0.02 0.20
C LEU A 54 4.96 -0.23 -1.22
N ASN A 55 5.61 -1.12 -1.97
CA ASN A 55 5.19 -1.48 -3.33
C ASN A 55 3.96 -2.41 -3.37
N ILE A 56 3.75 -3.24 -2.33
CA ILE A 56 2.68 -4.26 -2.32
C ILE A 56 1.59 -3.99 -1.29
N ALA A 57 1.80 -3.07 -0.35
CA ALA A 57 0.81 -2.75 0.67
C ALA A 57 -0.45 -2.15 0.03
N GLN A 58 -1.59 -2.50 0.61
CA GLN A 58 -2.87 -1.94 0.21
C GLN A 58 -3.10 -0.59 0.89
N PHE A 59 -3.38 0.42 0.11
CA PHE A 59 -3.58 1.80 0.56
C PHE A 59 -4.99 2.34 0.29
N GLY A 60 -5.95 1.49 0.04
CA GLY A 60 -7.33 1.89 -0.21
C GLY A 60 -8.21 0.75 -0.66
N ARG A 61 -9.41 1.11 -1.14
CA ARG A 61 -10.37 0.16 -1.72
C ARG A 61 -9.90 -0.32 -3.10
N ASN A 62 -10.61 -1.31 -3.65
CA ASN A 62 -10.42 -1.80 -5.02
C ASN A 62 -8.97 -2.25 -5.32
N ASN A 63 -8.31 -2.87 -4.34
CA ASN A 63 -6.93 -3.35 -4.48
C ASN A 63 -5.94 -2.24 -4.89
N LEU A 64 -6.14 -1.02 -4.39
CA LEU A 64 -5.16 0.05 -4.55
C LEU A 64 -3.88 -0.32 -3.80
N CYS A 65 -2.96 -0.94 -4.50
CA CYS A 65 -1.68 -1.40 -3.96
C CYS A 65 -0.53 -0.52 -4.45
N GLY A 66 0.46 -0.36 -3.57
CA GLY A 66 1.66 0.43 -3.86
C GLY A 66 1.51 1.91 -3.54
N VAL A 67 2.56 2.45 -2.89
CA VAL A 67 2.60 3.85 -2.42
C VAL A 67 2.53 4.85 -3.57
N GLU A 68 3.12 4.54 -4.72
CA GLU A 68 3.10 5.40 -5.91
C GLU A 68 1.68 5.56 -6.45
N MET A 69 0.93 4.45 -6.51
CA MET A 69 -0.47 4.48 -6.95
C MET A 69 -1.35 5.24 -5.96
N ALA A 70 -1.09 5.09 -4.65
CA ALA A 70 -1.80 5.84 -3.62
C ALA A 70 -1.50 7.35 -3.70
N ALA A 71 -0.25 7.75 -3.89
CA ALA A 71 0.15 9.14 -4.05
C ALA A 71 -0.52 9.79 -5.26
N LYS A 72 -0.55 9.10 -6.39
CA LYS A 72 -1.26 9.55 -7.60
C LYS A 72 -2.77 9.60 -7.40
N ARG A 73 -3.36 8.56 -6.80
CA ARG A 73 -4.80 8.49 -6.56
C ARG A 73 -5.31 9.63 -5.69
N TYR A 74 -4.63 9.88 -4.56
CA TYR A 74 -5.13 10.78 -3.54
C TYR A 74 -4.66 12.22 -3.72
N PHE A 75 -3.46 12.41 -4.26
CA PHE A 75 -2.80 13.72 -4.27
C PHE A 75 -2.33 14.18 -5.63
N ASN A 76 -2.39 13.33 -6.66
CA ASN A 76 -1.90 13.62 -8.01
C ASN A 76 -0.42 14.01 -8.08
N VAL A 77 0.39 13.38 -7.22
CA VAL A 77 1.84 13.56 -7.16
C VAL A 77 2.55 12.21 -7.21
N SER A 78 3.86 12.18 -7.45
CA SER A 78 4.62 10.95 -7.25
C SER A 78 4.89 10.71 -5.77
N ALA A 79 5.21 9.46 -5.39
CA ALA A 79 5.52 9.13 -4.00
C ALA A 79 6.71 9.92 -3.44
N SER A 80 7.68 10.27 -4.30
CA SER A 80 8.85 11.09 -3.94
C SER A 80 8.54 12.57 -3.69
N GLU A 81 7.36 13.04 -4.09
CA GLU A 81 6.92 14.42 -3.97
C GLU A 81 5.93 14.64 -2.83
N LEU A 82 5.61 13.56 -2.09
CA LEU A 82 4.71 13.64 -0.94
C LEU A 82 5.27 14.57 0.13
N ASN A 83 4.45 15.52 0.56
CA ASN A 83 4.75 16.29 1.77
C ASN A 83 4.43 15.47 3.04
N VAL A 84 4.82 16.00 4.20
CA VAL A 84 4.66 15.32 5.50
C VAL A 84 3.20 14.94 5.78
N THR A 85 2.26 15.85 5.51
CA THR A 85 0.83 15.60 5.75
C THR A 85 0.27 14.50 4.85
N GLN A 86 0.67 14.49 3.57
CA GLN A 86 0.28 13.48 2.60
C GLN A 86 0.89 12.11 2.94
N ALA A 87 2.17 12.08 3.29
CA ALA A 87 2.86 10.86 3.70
C ALA A 87 2.23 10.25 4.97
N ALA A 88 1.91 11.08 5.97
CA ALA A 88 1.21 10.65 7.18
C ALA A 88 -0.20 10.10 6.87
N THR A 89 -0.91 10.69 5.90
CA THR A 89 -2.21 10.18 5.44
C THR A 89 -2.08 8.78 4.85
N ILE A 90 -1.14 8.57 3.93
CA ILE A 90 -0.91 7.25 3.32
C ILE A 90 -0.52 6.23 4.39
N ALA A 91 0.38 6.58 5.31
CA ALA A 91 0.76 5.69 6.41
C ALA A 91 -0.44 5.29 7.29
N ALA A 92 -1.33 6.23 7.59
CA ALA A 92 -2.54 5.99 8.38
C ALA A 92 -3.50 4.99 7.73
N ILE A 93 -3.64 5.02 6.41
CA ILE A 93 -4.54 4.13 5.66
C ILE A 93 -4.15 2.65 5.84
N THR A 94 -2.86 2.33 6.00
CA THR A 94 -2.39 0.94 6.13
C THR A 94 -3.01 0.17 7.29
N LYS A 95 -3.46 0.88 8.33
CA LYS A 95 -4.11 0.27 9.51
C LYS A 95 -5.47 -0.32 9.18
N ASN A 96 -6.25 0.32 8.31
CA ASN A 96 -7.54 -0.15 7.84
C ASN A 96 -7.88 0.46 6.48
N PRO A 97 -7.38 -0.10 5.36
CA PRO A 97 -7.53 0.47 4.02
C PRO A 97 -8.98 0.69 3.57
N GLN A 98 -9.93 -0.08 4.12
CA GLN A 98 -11.34 0.05 3.76
C GLN A 98 -12.00 1.26 4.44
N ASN A 99 -11.69 1.49 5.72
CA ASN A 99 -12.35 2.52 6.53
C ASN A 99 -11.60 3.84 6.56
N PHE A 100 -10.32 3.86 6.17
CA PHE A 100 -9.50 5.07 6.15
C PHE A 100 -9.18 5.54 4.72
N ASP A 101 -9.88 5.00 3.72
CA ASP A 101 -9.79 5.47 2.33
C ASP A 101 -10.38 6.90 2.23
N PRO A 102 -9.55 7.93 2.01
CA PRO A 102 -9.99 9.32 2.00
C PRO A 102 -10.78 9.71 0.74
N SER A 103 -10.81 8.86 -0.28
CA SER A 103 -11.65 9.07 -1.46
C SER A 103 -13.15 8.90 -1.15
N VAL A 104 -13.46 8.28 -0.02
CA VAL A 104 -14.83 8.11 0.47
C VAL A 104 -15.13 9.20 1.49
N GLU A 105 -16.06 10.09 1.17
CA GLU A 105 -16.39 11.24 2.01
C GLU A 105 -16.74 10.84 3.46
N ALA A 106 -17.51 9.77 3.64
CA ALA A 106 -17.88 9.25 4.96
C ALA A 106 -16.67 8.81 5.82
N ASN A 107 -15.54 8.49 5.19
CA ASN A 107 -14.33 8.04 5.86
C ASN A 107 -13.39 9.19 6.23
N GLN A 108 -13.53 10.37 5.61
CA GLN A 108 -12.55 11.45 5.70
C GLN A 108 -12.27 11.91 7.12
N LYS A 109 -13.32 12.00 7.96
CA LYS A 109 -13.15 12.41 9.36
C LYS A 109 -12.29 11.43 10.15
N GLU A 110 -12.50 10.14 9.97
CA GLU A 110 -11.73 9.12 10.67
C GLU A 110 -10.33 8.98 10.08
N ALA A 111 -10.18 9.10 8.77
CA ALA A 111 -8.88 9.14 8.09
C ALA A 111 -8.03 10.33 8.57
N GLU A 112 -8.65 11.52 8.74
CA GLU A 112 -8.00 12.71 9.31
C GLU A 112 -7.54 12.46 10.75
N HIS A 113 -8.40 11.87 11.57
CA HIS A 113 -8.05 11.52 12.94
C HIS A 113 -6.85 10.56 12.99
N GLN A 114 -6.84 9.50 12.19
CA GLN A 114 -5.72 8.56 12.13
C GLN A 114 -4.44 9.20 11.57
N ARG A 115 -4.53 10.07 10.56
CA ARG A 115 -3.41 10.89 10.08
C ARG A 115 -2.80 11.72 11.20
N ASN A 116 -3.64 12.37 11.99
CA ASN A 116 -3.17 13.23 13.08
C ASN A 116 -2.44 12.42 14.17
N ILE A 117 -2.87 11.18 14.44
CA ILE A 117 -2.14 10.26 15.31
C ILE A 117 -0.74 9.96 14.72
N VAL A 118 -0.64 9.70 13.43
CA VAL A 118 0.65 9.45 12.77
C VAL A 118 1.54 10.69 12.84
N LEU A 119 1.02 11.88 12.56
CA LEU A 119 1.77 13.13 12.66
C LEU A 119 2.30 13.36 14.08
N GLN A 120 1.47 13.09 15.09
CA GLN A 120 1.90 13.19 16.50
C GLN A 120 3.06 12.22 16.80
N LEU A 121 2.95 10.97 16.37
CA LEU A 121 4.02 9.98 16.54
C LEU A 121 5.30 10.38 15.80
N MET A 122 5.19 10.93 14.60
CA MET A 122 6.34 11.44 13.83
C MET A 122 7.02 12.61 14.56
N HIS A 123 6.25 13.51 15.15
CA HIS A 123 6.77 14.63 15.96
C HIS A 123 7.45 14.10 17.23
N ASP A 124 6.79 13.24 18.00
CA ASP A 124 7.31 12.67 19.25
C ASP A 124 8.61 11.87 19.06
N GLN A 125 8.77 11.24 17.88
CA GLN A 125 9.96 10.48 17.50
C GLN A 125 11.04 11.34 16.82
N GLY A 126 10.82 12.64 16.66
CA GLY A 126 11.78 13.59 16.10
C GLY A 126 11.92 13.56 14.57
N TYR A 127 10.99 12.93 13.84
CA TYR A 127 10.94 12.99 12.37
C TYR A 127 10.43 14.35 11.88
N ILE A 128 9.54 14.98 12.64
CA ILE A 128 9.11 16.36 12.43
C ILE A 128 9.74 17.19 13.55
N THR A 129 10.78 17.95 13.23
CA THR A 129 11.54 18.74 14.22
C THR A 129 11.02 20.17 14.39
N SER A 130 10.26 20.65 13.42
CA SER A 130 9.71 22.01 13.42
C SER A 130 8.31 22.02 14.04
N GLU A 131 8.15 22.70 15.19
CA GLU A 131 6.85 22.96 15.81
C GLU A 131 5.85 23.65 14.88
N LYS A 132 6.36 24.53 14.01
CA LYS A 132 5.51 25.21 13.01
C LYS A 132 4.99 24.21 11.99
N GLU A 133 5.88 23.41 11.41
CA GLU A 133 5.53 22.39 10.41
C GLU A 133 4.52 21.38 11.00
N PHE A 134 4.73 20.93 12.23
CA PHE A 134 3.81 20.04 12.93
C PHE A 134 2.41 20.66 13.09
N LYS A 135 2.35 21.92 13.59
CA LYS A 135 1.08 22.64 13.77
C LYS A 135 0.36 22.89 12.45
N ASP A 136 1.09 23.27 11.42
CA ASP A 136 0.53 23.48 10.09
C ASP A 136 -0.03 22.16 9.53
N ALA A 137 0.72 21.05 9.66
CA ALA A 137 0.30 19.72 9.19
C ALA A 137 -0.95 19.21 9.90
N ILE A 138 -1.00 19.30 11.25
CA ILE A 138 -2.12 18.76 12.05
C ILE A 138 -3.41 19.57 11.89
N ASN A 139 -3.28 20.90 11.66
CA ASN A 139 -4.42 21.79 11.50
C ASN A 139 -4.94 21.88 10.04
N THR A 140 -4.21 21.33 9.08
CA THR A 140 -4.66 21.29 7.68
C THR A 140 -5.77 20.26 7.53
N PRO A 141 -7.00 20.64 7.13
CA PRO A 141 -8.07 19.67 6.91
C PRO A 141 -7.69 18.65 5.83
N LEU A 142 -8.02 17.38 6.03
CA LEU A 142 -7.68 16.33 5.09
C LEU A 142 -8.21 16.62 3.68
N LYS A 143 -9.46 17.09 3.59
CA LYS A 143 -10.12 17.43 2.32
C LYS A 143 -9.33 18.46 1.47
N ASP A 144 -8.63 19.38 2.14
CA ASP A 144 -7.87 20.45 1.47
C ASP A 144 -6.53 19.92 0.89
N THR A 145 -6.10 18.75 1.32
CA THR A 145 -4.90 18.06 0.81
C THR A 145 -5.19 17.13 -0.35
N LEU A 146 -6.46 16.75 -0.56
CA LEU A 146 -6.86 15.77 -1.56
C LEU A 146 -6.94 16.40 -2.97
N ASN A 147 -6.39 15.68 -3.94
CA ASN A 147 -6.55 15.94 -5.37
C ASN A 147 -6.81 14.59 -6.05
N LEU A 148 -8.05 14.09 -5.87
CA LEU A 148 -8.42 12.74 -6.25
C LEU A 148 -8.35 12.53 -7.78
N GLN A 149 -7.63 11.48 -8.18
CA GLN A 149 -7.54 11.06 -9.56
C GLN A 149 -8.13 9.66 -9.74
N ASP A 150 -8.72 9.42 -10.90
CA ASP A 150 -9.07 8.06 -11.28
C ASP A 150 -7.81 7.34 -11.77
N VAL A 151 -7.21 6.57 -10.87
CA VAL A 151 -6.13 5.67 -11.23
C VAL A 151 -6.72 4.28 -11.43
N SER A 152 -6.77 3.85 -12.65
CA SER A 152 -7.08 2.46 -12.97
C SER A 152 -5.78 1.66 -12.88
N SER A 153 -5.80 0.53 -12.17
CA SER A 153 -4.65 -0.36 -12.05
C SER A 153 -4.74 -1.50 -13.06
N GLY A 154 -3.58 -1.97 -13.52
CA GLY A 154 -3.49 -3.09 -14.43
C GLY A 154 -3.98 -2.80 -15.85
N CYS A 155 -4.46 -3.81 -16.54
CA CYS A 155 -4.89 -3.69 -17.93
C CYS A 155 -6.13 -2.82 -18.15
N GLN A 156 -6.86 -2.48 -17.10
CA GLN A 156 -7.98 -1.52 -17.17
C GLN A 156 -7.51 -0.08 -17.40
N SER A 157 -6.24 0.23 -17.07
CA SER A 157 -5.62 1.53 -17.33
C SER A 157 -4.93 1.65 -18.68
N ALA A 158 -4.93 0.58 -19.46
CA ALA A 158 -4.38 0.62 -20.81
C ALA A 158 -5.18 1.59 -21.69
N ILE A 159 -4.47 2.28 -22.60
CA ILE A 159 -5.04 3.23 -23.56
C ILE A 159 -6.33 2.65 -24.19
N GLU A 160 -7.32 3.51 -24.45
CA GLU A 160 -8.64 3.16 -24.97
C GLU A 160 -8.63 1.95 -25.93
N ASN A 161 -9.47 0.96 -25.61
CA ASN A 161 -9.63 -0.31 -26.36
C ASN A 161 -8.47 -1.32 -26.34
N THR A 162 -7.38 -1.06 -25.62
CA THR A 162 -6.24 -2.00 -25.53
C THR A 162 -6.26 -2.88 -24.27
N GLY A 163 -7.23 -2.70 -23.37
CA GLY A 163 -7.34 -3.46 -22.12
C GLY A 163 -7.43 -4.98 -22.33
N PHE A 164 -8.21 -5.42 -23.33
CA PHE A 164 -8.28 -6.85 -23.70
C PHE A 164 -6.96 -7.39 -24.24
N PHE A 165 -6.25 -6.60 -25.06
CA PHE A 165 -4.94 -6.98 -25.56
C PHE A 165 -3.92 -7.06 -24.45
N CYS A 166 -3.90 -6.06 -23.53
CA CYS A 166 -3.07 -6.09 -22.35
C CYS A 166 -3.33 -7.35 -21.51
N SER A 167 -4.60 -7.66 -21.22
CA SER A 167 -4.98 -8.85 -20.46
C SER A 167 -4.57 -10.15 -21.20
N TYR A 168 -4.69 -10.19 -22.52
CA TYR A 168 -4.22 -11.30 -23.31
C TYR A 168 -2.70 -11.48 -23.20
N VAL A 169 -1.92 -10.40 -23.33
CA VAL A 169 -0.44 -10.43 -23.23
C VAL A 169 -0.02 -10.87 -21.83
N VAL A 170 -0.60 -10.31 -20.77
CA VAL A 170 -0.33 -10.70 -19.37
C VAL A 170 -0.60 -12.20 -19.18
N ASN A 171 -1.76 -12.69 -19.66
CA ASN A 171 -2.09 -14.11 -19.57
C ASN A 171 -1.12 -15.00 -20.36
N GLN A 172 -0.61 -14.54 -21.52
CA GLN A 172 0.41 -15.29 -22.27
C GLN A 172 1.75 -15.33 -21.54
N ILE A 173 2.16 -14.22 -20.92
CA ILE A 173 3.38 -14.15 -20.11
C ILE A 173 3.27 -15.10 -18.91
N LEU A 174 2.17 -15.04 -18.16
CA LEU A 174 1.94 -15.89 -16.98
C LEU A 174 1.86 -17.40 -17.31
N LYS A 175 1.37 -17.75 -18.52
CA LYS A 175 1.30 -19.14 -18.98
C LYS A 175 2.60 -19.66 -19.59
N ASN A 176 3.53 -18.78 -19.94
CA ASN A 176 4.75 -19.17 -20.64
C ASN A 176 5.89 -19.39 -19.64
N LYS A 177 6.28 -20.65 -19.46
CA LYS A 177 7.39 -21.06 -18.59
C LYS A 177 8.73 -20.36 -18.88
N ALA A 178 8.90 -19.76 -20.09
CA ALA A 178 10.11 -19.03 -20.46
C ALA A 178 10.26 -17.67 -19.73
N PHE A 179 9.19 -17.14 -19.14
CA PHE A 179 9.20 -15.87 -18.39
C PHE A 179 9.27 -16.05 -16.87
N GLY A 180 9.61 -17.26 -16.39
CA GLY A 180 9.97 -17.52 -15.00
C GLY A 180 8.77 -17.83 -14.11
N LYS A 181 8.34 -19.07 -14.10
CA LYS A 181 7.97 -19.80 -12.91
C LYS A 181 9.14 -20.74 -12.61
N ASP A 182 10.17 -20.23 -11.95
CA ASP A 182 11.13 -21.03 -11.21
C ASP A 182 10.84 -20.89 -9.71
#